data_dcbcdd0ed9daa7ded16c72c6d7b4f3db
#
_entry.id   dcbcdd0ed9daa7ded16c72c6d7b4f3db
#
_cell.length_a   1.000
_cell.length_b   1.000
_cell.length_c   1.000
_cell.angle_alpha   90.00
_cell.angle_beta   90.00
_cell.angle_gamma   90.00
#
_symmetry.space_group_name_H-M   'P 1'
#
loop_
_entity.id
_entity.type
_entity.pdbx_description
1 polymer ?
#
loop_
_entity_poly.entity_id
_entity_poly.type
_entity_poly.pdbx_seq_one_letter_code
_entity_poly.pdbx_strand_id
1 'polypeptide(L)' 'MGARADDYLSAHGYRPGSIQLIQKAYEEADNVDDFAAKLSDEGVVIAEGRYIYTLIRGD' A
#
# COMPACT_ATOMS: atom_id res chain seq x y z
N MET A 1 -5.47 4.83 -7.45
CA MET A 1 -5.70 4.36 -6.07
C MET A 1 -6.92 5.08 -5.50
N GLY A 2 -7.71 4.40 -4.66
CA GLY A 2 -8.92 5.01 -4.13
C GLY A 2 -8.64 6.09 -3.09
N ALA A 3 -9.60 7.01 -2.90
CA ALA A 3 -9.47 8.12 -1.96
C ALA A 3 -9.25 7.64 -0.52
N ARG A 4 -9.86 6.51 -0.13
CA ARG A 4 -9.70 5.97 1.22
C ARG A 4 -8.25 5.57 1.51
N ALA A 5 -7.61 4.95 0.54
CA ALA A 5 -6.20 4.56 0.68
C ALA A 5 -5.31 5.80 0.74
N ASP A 6 -5.56 6.78 -0.12
CA ASP A 6 -4.79 8.02 -0.12
C ASP A 6 -4.93 8.76 1.22
N ASP A 7 -6.16 8.84 1.74
CA ASP A 7 -6.42 9.51 3.02
C ASP A 7 -5.70 8.79 4.16
N TYR A 8 -5.77 7.46 4.19
CA TYR A 8 -5.08 6.67 5.20
C TYR A 8 -3.58 6.92 5.17
N LEU A 9 -2.99 6.84 3.99
CA LEU A 9 -1.54 6.99 3.83
C LEU A 9 -1.07 8.39 4.21
N SER A 10 -1.81 9.41 3.79
CA SER A 10 -1.49 10.80 4.16
C SER A 10 -1.59 11.01 5.65
N ALA A 11 -2.62 10.46 6.29
CA ALA A 11 -2.82 10.59 7.74
C ALA A 11 -1.71 9.91 8.54
N HIS A 12 -1.05 8.89 7.96
CA HIS A 12 0.03 8.16 8.62
C HIS A 12 1.41 8.67 8.21
N GLY A 13 1.48 9.85 7.58
CA GLY A 13 2.75 10.49 7.30
C GLY A 13 3.46 10.02 6.03
N TYR A 14 2.81 9.25 5.18
CA TYR A 14 3.42 8.85 3.92
C TYR A 14 3.49 10.04 2.96
N ARG A 15 4.67 10.22 2.35
CA ARG A 15 4.88 11.30 1.40
C ARG A 15 4.30 10.93 0.03
N PRO A 16 3.99 11.92 -0.82
CA PRO A 16 3.46 11.65 -2.16
C PRO A 16 4.32 10.67 -2.97
N GLY A 17 5.63 10.76 -2.88
CA GLY A 17 6.52 9.83 -3.57
C GLY A 17 6.38 8.41 -3.08
N SER A 18 6.22 8.21 -1.75
CA SER A 18 5.99 6.90 -1.17
C SER A 18 4.63 6.35 -1.60
N ILE A 19 3.62 7.20 -1.66
CA ILE A 19 2.29 6.80 -2.10
C ILE A 19 2.33 6.30 -3.54
N GLN A 20 3.10 6.96 -4.41
CA GLN A 20 3.27 6.51 -5.79
C GLN A 20 3.95 5.14 -5.86
N LEU A 21 4.95 4.90 -5.02
CA LEU A 21 5.62 3.59 -4.96
C LEU A 21 4.64 2.50 -4.52
N ILE A 22 3.77 2.81 -3.56
CA ILE A 22 2.76 1.88 -3.09
C ILE A 22 1.77 1.56 -4.21
N GLN A 23 1.34 2.57 -4.98
CA GLN A 23 0.46 2.36 -6.13
C GLN A 23 1.10 1.44 -7.15
N LYS A 24 2.38 1.67 -7.44
CA LYS A 24 3.10 0.85 -8.39
C LYS A 24 3.23 -0.59 -7.90
N ALA A 25 3.53 -0.77 -6.61
CA ALA A 25 3.61 -2.11 -6.02
C ALA A 25 2.28 -2.83 -6.15
N TYR A 26 1.16 -2.14 -5.95
CA TYR A 26 -0.15 -2.74 -6.09
C TYR A 26 -0.40 -3.20 -7.53
N GLU A 27 -0.04 -2.38 -8.52
CA GLU A 27 -0.23 -2.72 -9.92
C GLU A 27 0.60 -3.93 -10.34
N GLU A 28 1.79 -4.09 -9.75
CA GLU A 28 2.70 -5.18 -10.09
C GLU A 28 2.48 -6.43 -9.26
N ALA A 29 1.73 -6.35 -8.17
CA ALA A 29 1.52 -7.49 -7.29
C ALA A 29 0.43 -8.41 -7.83
N ASP A 30 0.65 -9.72 -7.69
CA ASP A 30 -0.31 -10.73 -8.11
C ASP A 30 -1.42 -10.93 -7.08
N ASN A 31 -1.12 -10.69 -5.80
CA ASN A 31 -2.05 -10.94 -4.70
C ASN A 31 -1.60 -10.15 -3.47
N VAL A 32 -2.37 -10.27 -2.38
CA VAL A 32 -2.09 -9.52 -1.15
C VAL A 32 -0.74 -9.91 -0.54
N ASP A 33 -0.37 -11.17 -0.61
CA ASP A 33 0.90 -11.63 -0.04
C ASP A 33 2.08 -11.05 -0.82
N ASP A 34 1.98 -11.02 -2.15
CA ASP A 34 3.01 -10.43 -3.00
C ASP A 34 3.13 -8.93 -2.75
N PHE A 35 1.99 -8.24 -2.63
CA PHE A 35 1.97 -6.82 -2.32
C PHE A 35 2.63 -6.52 -0.97
N ALA A 36 2.25 -7.29 0.06
CA ALA A 36 2.83 -7.10 1.40
C ALA A 36 4.33 -7.35 1.39
N ALA A 37 4.81 -8.35 0.63
CA ALA A 37 6.24 -8.63 0.51
C ALA A 37 6.97 -7.46 -0.17
N LYS A 38 6.39 -6.88 -1.21
CA LYS A 38 6.98 -5.74 -1.90
C LYS A 38 7.10 -4.53 -0.96
N LEU A 39 6.06 -4.26 -0.17
CA LEU A 39 6.10 -3.16 0.80
C LEU A 39 7.07 -3.45 1.94
N SER A 40 7.22 -4.72 2.32
CA SER A 40 8.17 -5.10 3.36
C SER A 40 9.61 -4.75 2.95
N ASP A 41 9.93 -4.90 1.68
CA ASP A 41 11.23 -4.51 1.15
C ASP A 41 11.47 -3.00 1.29
N GLU A 42 10.41 -2.22 1.38
CA GLU A 42 10.49 -0.77 1.59
C GLU A 42 10.36 -0.37 3.06
N GLY A 43 10.38 -1.34 3.97
CA GLY A 43 10.32 -1.08 5.40
C GLY A 43 8.93 -1.03 6.00
N VAL A 44 7.91 -1.43 5.27
CA VAL A 44 6.53 -1.45 5.77
C VAL A 44 6.24 -2.81 6.41
N VAL A 45 5.69 -2.79 7.62
CA VAL A 45 5.32 -4.02 8.33
C VAL A 45 4.32 -4.81 7.49
N ILE A 46 4.48 -6.15 7.48
CA ILE A 46 3.61 -7.04 6.67
C ILE A 46 2.13 -6.82 6.96
N ALA A 47 1.75 -6.73 8.23
CA ALA A 47 0.34 -6.53 8.60
C ALA A 47 -0.20 -5.21 8.05
N GLU A 48 0.62 -4.17 8.07
CA GLU A 48 0.23 -2.86 7.51
C GLU A 48 0.08 -2.93 5.99
N GLY A 49 0.99 -3.63 5.33
CA GLY A 49 0.91 -3.82 3.88
C GLY A 49 -0.38 -4.53 3.47
N ARG A 50 -0.76 -5.56 4.22
CA ARG A 50 -2.02 -6.29 3.96
C ARG A 50 -3.23 -5.38 4.15
N TYR A 51 -3.22 -4.54 5.17
CA TYR A 51 -4.31 -3.60 5.41
C TYR A 51 -4.41 -2.57 4.29
N ILE A 52 -3.29 -2.02 3.85
CA ILE A 52 -3.25 -1.06 2.74
C ILE A 52 -3.82 -1.70 1.47
N TYR A 53 -3.47 -2.95 1.20
CA TYR A 53 -4.02 -3.68 0.04
C TYR A 53 -5.54 -3.71 0.09
N THR A 54 -6.10 -4.02 1.25
CA THR A 54 -7.54 -4.04 1.44
C THR A 54 -8.18 -2.68 1.16
N LEU A 55 -7.55 -1.60 1.62
CA LEU A 55 -8.04 -0.24 1.37
C LEU A 55 -8.04 0.10 -0.12
N ILE A 56 -6.99 -0.29 -0.84
CA ILE A 56 -6.89 -0.01 -2.27
C ILE A 56 -7.96 -0.78 -3.04
N ARG A 57 -8.18 -2.04 -2.68
CA ARG A 57 -9.22 -2.85 -3.33
C ARG A 57 -10.63 -2.36 -3.01
N GLY A 58 -10.82 -1.78 -1.84
CA GLY A 58 -12.13 -1.31 -1.42
C GLY A 58 -13.01 -2.38 -0.81
N ASP A 59 -12.45 -3.48 -0.39
CA ASP A 59 -13.20 -4.58 0.24
C ASP A 59 -13.41 -4.34 1.72
#